data_fd08cb3e41a9a1d544e8d2532dbb1652
#
_entry.id   fd08cb3e41a9a1d544e8d2532dbb1652
#
_cell.length_a   1.000
_cell.length_b   1.000
_cell.length_c   1.000
_cell.angle_alpha   90.00
_cell.angle_beta   90.00
_cell.angle_gamma   90.00
#
_symmetry.space_group_name_H-M   'P 1'
#
loop_
_entity.id
_entity.type
_entity.pdbx_description
1 polymer ?
#
loop_
_entity_poly.entity_id
_entity_poly.type
_entity_poly.pdbx_seq_one_letter_code
_entity_poly.pdbx_strand_id
1 'polypeptide(L)'
;MNHNPIQLFDAESSTFTYILAAPGETEAVIIDPVEQHWERDLQHLQRLNLKLAYILETHAHADHVTSAGKLREVTGAKAAVPSGCDIPPADVQLADGDILHFGNAEEIAILHTPGHTAGSMSYVWRGNVFTGDTLLINGCGRTDFQGGSAHALHNSVMTKLFVLPDQTWVWPAHDYKGQSVSTIGWEKRHNMRLANRSHEDFVRLMDTLDLPRPRLIGIAVPANRNLGLPHQA
;
A
#
# COMPACT_ATOMS: atom_id res chain seq x y z
N MET A 1 2.56 8.03 21.75
CA MET A 1 1.56 8.89 21.07
C MET A 1 1.44 8.35 19.65
N ASN A 2 0.21 8.07 19.19
CA ASN A 2 0.00 7.71 17.78
C ASN A 2 0.25 8.95 16.92
N HIS A 3 1.13 8.84 15.95
CA HIS A 3 1.34 9.87 14.95
C HIS A 3 0.64 9.43 13.67
N ASN A 4 -0.28 10.25 13.20
CA ASN A 4 -0.98 9.99 11.96
C ASN A 4 -0.05 10.30 10.78
N PRO A 5 -0.10 9.51 9.71
CA PRO A 5 0.57 9.83 8.44
C PRO A 5 -0.09 11.08 7.83
N ILE A 6 0.63 11.74 6.93
CA ILE A 6 0.01 12.69 6.00
C ILE A 6 -0.63 11.85 4.90
N GLN A 7 -1.94 11.95 4.76
CA GLN A 7 -2.72 11.25 3.74
C GLN A 7 -3.05 12.22 2.60
N LEU A 8 -2.67 11.85 1.40
CA LEU A 8 -2.91 12.61 0.17
C LEU A 8 -3.78 11.76 -0.76
N PHE A 9 -4.69 12.39 -1.47
CA PHE A 9 -5.67 11.67 -2.29
C PHE A 9 -5.52 12.04 -3.77
N ASP A 10 -5.58 11.03 -4.63
CA ASP A 10 -5.78 11.15 -6.07
C ASP A 10 -7.22 10.77 -6.41
N ALA A 11 -7.96 11.74 -6.96
CA ALA A 11 -9.37 11.56 -7.28
C ALA A 11 -9.61 10.72 -8.56
N GLU A 12 -8.63 10.65 -9.46
CA GLU A 12 -8.77 9.92 -10.73
C GLU A 12 -8.71 8.40 -10.51
N SER A 13 -7.75 7.92 -9.73
CA SER A 13 -7.59 6.51 -9.38
C SER A 13 -8.25 6.15 -8.04
N SER A 14 -8.72 7.15 -7.27
CA SER A 14 -9.20 6.99 -5.89
C SER A 14 -8.12 6.42 -4.95
N THR A 15 -6.86 6.76 -5.20
CA THR A 15 -5.69 6.26 -4.47
C THR A 15 -5.30 7.20 -3.34
N PHE A 16 -4.90 6.63 -2.21
CA PHE A 16 -4.24 7.34 -1.13
C PHE A 16 -2.72 7.14 -1.21
N THR A 17 -1.98 8.24 -1.22
CA THR A 17 -0.55 8.30 -0.96
C THR A 17 -0.31 8.69 0.49
N TYR A 18 0.67 8.10 1.16
CA TYR A 18 0.98 8.40 2.56
C TYR A 18 2.41 8.91 2.72
N ILE A 19 2.60 9.97 3.52
CA ILE A 19 3.94 10.40 3.96
C ILE A 19 4.07 10.11 5.46
N LEU A 20 5.06 9.33 5.83
CA LEU A 20 5.38 8.95 7.19
C LEU A 20 6.55 9.80 7.67
N ALA A 21 6.34 10.57 8.73
CA ALA A 21 7.38 11.32 9.40
C ALA A 21 7.06 11.44 10.89
N ALA A 22 7.98 11.05 11.75
CA ALA A 22 7.79 11.21 13.18
C ALA A 22 8.18 12.62 13.64
N PRO A 23 7.58 13.15 14.72
CA PRO A 23 7.94 14.47 15.25
C PRO A 23 9.40 14.54 15.66
N GLY A 24 10.06 15.57 15.18
CA GLY A 24 11.48 15.80 15.44
C GLY A 24 12.43 15.06 14.49
N GLU A 25 11.91 14.18 13.62
CA GLU A 25 12.69 13.55 12.57
C GLU A 25 12.84 14.48 11.35
N THR A 26 13.93 14.31 10.63
CA THR A 26 14.20 15.02 9.38
C THR A 26 14.05 14.13 8.15
N GLU A 27 13.85 12.84 8.35
CA GLU A 27 13.61 11.88 7.27
C GLU A 27 12.14 11.44 7.23
N ALA A 28 11.70 11.11 6.03
CA ALA A 28 10.36 10.63 5.75
C ALA A 28 10.38 9.43 4.81
N VAL A 29 9.27 8.70 4.82
CA VAL A 29 8.96 7.62 3.87
C VAL A 29 7.66 7.97 3.17
N ILE A 30 7.57 7.72 1.86
CA ILE A 30 6.33 7.83 1.09
C ILE A 30 5.84 6.45 0.67
N ILE A 31 4.52 6.22 0.69
CA ILE A 31 3.89 4.96 0.30
C ILE A 31 2.90 5.23 -0.83
N ASP A 32 2.94 4.42 -1.89
CA ASP A 32 2.07 4.41 -3.06
C ASP A 32 1.91 5.81 -3.72
N PRO A 33 3.00 6.45 -4.15
CA PRO A 33 2.95 7.77 -4.77
C PRO A 33 2.46 7.67 -6.22
N VAL A 34 1.56 8.58 -6.63
CA VAL A 34 0.93 8.63 -7.96
C VAL A 34 1.70 9.56 -8.91
N GLU A 35 1.91 9.12 -10.19
CA GLU A 35 2.74 9.84 -11.18
C GLU A 35 2.34 11.31 -11.35
N GLN A 36 1.05 11.61 -11.46
CA GLN A 36 0.56 12.97 -11.68
C GLN A 36 0.79 13.90 -10.50
N HIS A 37 1.15 13.37 -9.34
CA HIS A 37 1.24 14.12 -8.09
C HIS A 37 2.66 14.21 -7.50
N TRP A 38 3.70 13.77 -8.20
CA TRP A 38 5.07 13.77 -7.66
C TRP A 38 5.54 15.17 -7.22
N GLU A 39 5.14 16.25 -7.93
CA GLU A 39 5.49 17.62 -7.54
C GLU A 39 4.77 18.07 -6.27
N ARG A 40 3.48 17.73 -6.13
CA ARG A 40 2.70 17.95 -4.91
C ARG A 40 3.37 17.27 -3.71
N ASP A 41 3.74 16.01 -3.89
CA ASP A 41 4.32 15.19 -2.82
C ASP A 41 5.70 15.74 -2.42
N LEU A 42 6.51 16.13 -3.40
CA LEU A 42 7.80 16.81 -3.16
C LEU A 42 7.61 18.15 -2.42
N GLN A 43 6.61 18.96 -2.80
CA GLN A 43 6.29 20.21 -2.10
C GLN A 43 5.88 19.98 -0.65
N HIS A 44 5.14 18.91 -0.32
CA HIS A 44 4.82 18.56 1.06
C HIS A 44 6.08 18.26 1.87
N LEU A 45 7.00 17.47 1.33
CA LEU A 45 8.29 17.19 1.97
C LEU A 45 9.11 18.47 2.20
N GLN A 46 9.21 19.32 1.20
CA GLN A 46 9.95 20.59 1.28
C GLN A 46 9.37 21.54 2.33
N ARG A 47 8.03 21.73 2.36
CA ARG A 47 7.35 22.59 3.34
C ARG A 47 7.59 22.14 4.78
N LEU A 48 7.76 20.84 4.99
CA LEU A 48 8.00 20.23 6.30
C LEU A 48 9.50 20.07 6.59
N ASN A 49 10.37 20.50 5.68
CA ASN A 49 11.82 20.33 5.76
C ASN A 49 12.22 18.84 5.99
N LEU A 50 11.56 17.94 5.27
CA LEU A 50 11.79 16.51 5.34
C LEU A 50 12.60 16.04 4.14
N LYS A 51 13.59 15.19 4.38
CA LYS A 51 14.34 14.44 3.37
C LYS A 51 13.67 13.10 3.15
N LEU A 52 13.34 12.77 1.91
CA LEU A 52 12.79 11.47 1.58
C LEU A 52 13.89 10.40 1.67
N ALA A 53 13.70 9.39 2.51
CA ALA A 53 14.62 8.27 2.68
C ALA A 53 14.21 7.08 1.80
N TYR A 54 12.92 6.74 1.82
CA TYR A 54 12.38 5.61 1.05
C TYR A 54 11.07 5.95 0.36
N ILE A 55 10.86 5.27 -0.77
CA ILE A 55 9.63 5.23 -1.54
C ILE A 55 9.16 3.78 -1.51
N LEU A 56 8.00 3.52 -0.91
CA LEU A 56 7.43 2.18 -0.78
C LEU A 56 6.25 2.01 -1.73
N GLU A 57 6.13 0.80 -2.28
CA GLU A 57 4.95 0.34 -2.99
C GLU A 57 4.30 -0.81 -2.21
N THR A 58 3.00 -0.77 -1.98
CA THR A 58 2.30 -1.91 -1.36
C THR A 58 2.18 -3.08 -2.33
N HIS A 59 2.09 -2.81 -3.62
CA HIS A 59 2.02 -3.80 -4.69
C HIS A 59 2.31 -3.13 -6.06
N ALA A 60 2.33 -3.91 -7.14
CA ALA A 60 2.37 -3.35 -8.50
C ALA A 60 0.94 -2.91 -8.91
N HIS A 61 0.64 -1.62 -8.82
CA HIS A 61 -0.69 -1.05 -9.04
C HIS A 61 -1.17 -1.23 -10.49
N ALA A 62 -2.48 -1.45 -10.67
CA ALA A 62 -3.13 -1.63 -11.98
C ALA A 62 -4.03 -0.45 -12.38
N ASP A 63 -4.24 0.50 -11.49
CA ASP A 63 -5.17 1.63 -11.58
C ASP A 63 -4.48 2.96 -11.85
N HIS A 64 -3.21 3.09 -11.49
CA HIS A 64 -2.38 4.27 -11.74
C HIS A 64 -0.92 3.90 -12.00
N VAL A 65 -0.16 4.83 -12.59
CA VAL A 65 1.30 4.74 -12.70
C VAL A 65 1.92 5.38 -11.47
N THR A 66 2.93 4.73 -10.88
CA THR A 66 3.67 5.26 -9.73
C THR A 66 4.63 6.37 -10.14
N SER A 67 4.89 7.30 -9.23
CA SER A 67 5.97 8.28 -9.35
C SER A 67 7.29 7.84 -8.70
N ALA A 68 7.41 6.58 -8.28
CA ALA A 68 8.57 6.10 -7.51
C ALA A 68 9.91 6.37 -8.20
N GLY A 69 10.03 6.07 -9.49
CA GLY A 69 11.24 6.34 -10.25
C GLY A 69 11.56 7.83 -10.33
N LYS A 70 10.54 8.67 -10.55
CA LYS A 70 10.72 10.12 -10.63
C LYS A 70 11.14 10.72 -9.29
N LEU A 71 10.49 10.34 -8.21
CA LEU A 71 10.87 10.77 -6.86
C LEU A 71 12.28 10.30 -6.51
N ARG A 72 12.66 9.06 -6.87
CA ARG A 72 14.01 8.55 -6.71
C ARG A 72 15.05 9.42 -7.42
N GLU A 73 14.79 9.78 -8.68
CA GLU A 73 15.69 10.62 -9.48
C GLU A 73 15.93 12.01 -8.84
N VAL A 74 14.85 12.65 -8.35
CA VAL A 74 14.95 14.05 -7.87
C VAL A 74 15.34 14.18 -6.40
N THR A 75 15.17 13.12 -5.58
CA THR A 75 15.45 13.15 -4.14
C THR A 75 16.65 12.34 -3.71
N GLY A 76 17.05 11.34 -4.52
CA GLY A 76 18.03 10.34 -4.14
C GLY A 76 17.51 9.29 -3.13
N ALA A 77 16.20 9.27 -2.86
CA ALA A 77 15.57 8.28 -2.00
C ALA A 77 15.65 6.88 -2.63
N LYS A 78 15.60 5.84 -1.81
CA LYS A 78 15.61 4.46 -2.28
C LYS A 78 14.19 3.96 -2.56
N ALA A 79 13.96 3.40 -3.74
CA ALA A 79 12.73 2.66 -4.02
C ALA A 79 12.80 1.27 -3.36
N ALA A 80 11.89 0.99 -2.43
CA ALA A 80 11.79 -0.27 -1.72
C ALA A 80 10.42 -0.90 -2.00
N VAL A 81 10.42 -2.09 -2.61
CA VAL A 81 9.24 -2.71 -3.20
C VAL A 81 9.10 -4.17 -2.74
N PRO A 82 7.88 -4.74 -2.78
CA PRO A 82 7.70 -6.15 -2.50
C PRO A 82 8.49 -7.04 -3.47
N SER A 83 9.25 -7.99 -2.94
CA SER A 83 10.04 -8.94 -3.74
C SER A 83 9.18 -9.80 -4.70
N GLY A 84 7.91 -10.00 -4.36
CA GLY A 84 6.94 -10.74 -5.20
C GLY A 84 6.29 -9.92 -6.32
N CYS A 85 6.62 -8.63 -6.49
CA CYS A 85 6.02 -7.77 -7.53
C CYS A 85 6.78 -7.75 -8.85
N ASP A 86 7.97 -8.37 -8.92
CA ASP A 86 8.83 -8.37 -10.11
C ASP A 86 9.13 -6.95 -10.61
N ILE A 87 9.78 -6.15 -9.75
CA ILE A 87 10.21 -4.77 -10.02
C ILE A 87 11.76 -4.72 -9.94
N PRO A 88 12.47 -5.18 -10.98
CA PRO A 88 13.93 -5.32 -10.94
C PRO A 88 14.72 -4.03 -10.68
N PRO A 89 14.27 -2.83 -11.14
CA PRO A 89 15.04 -1.59 -10.95
C PRO A 89 14.94 -0.99 -9.55
N ALA A 90 14.20 -1.61 -8.62
CA ALA A 90 14.12 -1.13 -7.24
C ALA A 90 15.43 -1.35 -6.47
N ASP A 91 15.73 -0.42 -5.55
CA ASP A 91 16.96 -0.44 -4.76
C ASP A 91 16.92 -1.47 -3.62
N VAL A 92 15.71 -1.76 -3.12
CA VAL A 92 15.47 -2.70 -2.02
C VAL A 92 14.30 -3.61 -2.38
N GLN A 93 14.50 -4.92 -2.26
CA GLN A 93 13.47 -5.94 -2.38
C GLN A 93 13.03 -6.36 -0.97
N LEU A 94 11.80 -6.03 -0.59
CA LEU A 94 11.26 -6.29 0.74
C LEU A 94 10.71 -7.71 0.84
N ALA A 95 10.96 -8.37 1.98
CA ALA A 95 10.44 -9.69 2.31
C ALA A 95 9.60 -9.67 3.59
N ASP A 96 8.85 -10.75 3.81
CA ASP A 96 8.05 -10.91 5.03
C ASP A 96 8.93 -10.93 6.29
N GLY A 97 8.58 -10.11 7.27
CA GLY A 97 9.30 -10.00 8.53
C GLY A 97 10.49 -9.05 8.50
N ASP A 98 10.80 -8.44 7.36
CA ASP A 98 11.82 -7.38 7.31
C ASP A 98 11.41 -6.18 8.18
N ILE A 99 12.41 -5.44 8.65
CA ILE A 99 12.25 -4.16 9.33
C ILE A 99 13.02 -3.12 8.54
N LEU A 100 12.33 -2.09 8.05
CA LEU A 100 12.92 -0.96 7.38
C LEU A 100 13.19 0.16 8.39
N HIS A 101 14.43 0.60 8.50
CA HIS A 101 14.83 1.68 9.40
C HIS A 101 14.96 3.00 8.64
N PHE A 102 14.49 4.09 9.23
CA PHE A 102 14.68 5.46 8.72
C PHE A 102 14.73 6.47 9.88
N GLY A 103 15.21 7.70 9.62
CA GLY A 103 15.40 8.67 10.68
C GLY A 103 16.38 8.18 11.77
N ASN A 104 16.18 8.65 13.00
CA ASN A 104 17.04 8.27 14.12
C ASN A 104 16.66 6.93 14.75
N ALA A 105 15.37 6.61 14.81
CA ALA A 105 14.88 5.40 15.50
C ALA A 105 13.52 4.91 14.96
N GLU A 106 13.17 5.24 13.72
CA GLU A 106 11.91 4.81 13.13
C GLU A 106 12.05 3.46 12.46
N GLU A 107 11.05 2.62 12.68
CA GLU A 107 10.99 1.26 12.17
C GLU A 107 9.63 1.01 11.50
N ILE A 108 9.67 0.46 10.29
CA ILE A 108 8.50 -0.05 9.60
C ILE A 108 8.63 -1.57 9.52
N ALA A 109 7.71 -2.29 10.14
CA ALA A 109 7.64 -3.74 9.99
C ALA A 109 6.89 -4.11 8.71
N ILE A 110 7.46 -5.06 7.96
CA ILE A 110 6.97 -5.51 6.66
C ILE A 110 6.20 -6.82 6.82
N LEU A 111 4.96 -6.84 6.35
CA LEU A 111 4.11 -8.02 6.35
C LEU A 111 3.77 -8.40 4.90
N HIS A 112 4.20 -9.57 4.44
CA HIS A 112 3.72 -10.10 3.16
C HIS A 112 2.26 -10.53 3.32
N THR A 113 1.36 -9.84 2.64
CA THR A 113 -0.09 -10.02 2.71
C THR A 113 -0.68 -10.31 1.33
N PRO A 114 -0.32 -11.44 0.70
CA PRO A 114 -0.75 -11.80 -0.65
C PRO A 114 -2.26 -12.04 -0.70
N GLY A 115 -2.81 -11.87 -1.90
CA GLY A 115 -4.19 -12.21 -2.20
C GLY A 115 -4.87 -11.26 -3.15
N HIS A 116 -4.70 -9.94 -3.01
CA HIS A 116 -5.03 -9.00 -4.09
C HIS A 116 -4.06 -9.18 -5.26
N THR A 117 -2.77 -9.15 -4.98
CA THR A 117 -1.72 -9.65 -5.86
C THR A 117 -0.86 -10.67 -5.13
N ALA A 118 -0.06 -11.46 -5.87
CA ALA A 118 0.88 -12.40 -5.25
C ALA A 118 1.96 -11.70 -4.41
N GLY A 119 2.33 -10.47 -4.78
CA GLY A 119 3.38 -9.69 -4.12
C GLY A 119 2.86 -8.67 -3.08
N SER A 120 1.56 -8.57 -2.82
CA SER A 120 1.00 -7.54 -1.92
C SER A 120 1.65 -7.55 -0.55
N MET A 121 1.97 -6.36 -0.03
CA MET A 121 2.51 -6.15 1.31
C MET A 121 1.71 -5.12 2.11
N SER A 122 1.78 -5.25 3.42
CA SER A 122 1.28 -4.26 4.38
C SER A 122 2.43 -3.77 5.25
N TYR A 123 2.39 -2.51 5.67
CA TYR A 123 3.44 -1.85 6.42
C TYR A 123 2.92 -1.41 7.78
N VAL A 124 3.61 -1.78 8.86
CA VAL A 124 3.20 -1.42 10.22
C VAL A 124 4.17 -0.37 10.78
N TRP A 125 3.62 0.78 11.17
CA TRP A 125 4.39 1.88 11.74
C TRP A 125 3.61 2.59 12.86
N ARG A 126 4.16 2.64 14.08
CA ARG A 126 3.63 3.41 15.22
C ARG A 126 2.12 3.24 15.50
N GLY A 127 1.62 2.00 15.49
CA GLY A 127 0.20 1.72 15.69
C GLY A 127 -0.69 2.01 14.48
N ASN A 128 -0.10 2.20 13.32
CA ASN A 128 -0.75 2.30 12.02
C ASN A 128 -0.38 1.10 11.17
N VAL A 129 -1.31 0.65 10.31
CA VAL A 129 -1.04 -0.34 9.27
C VAL A 129 -1.54 0.17 7.93
N PHE A 130 -0.64 0.21 6.94
CA PHE A 130 -0.90 0.57 5.54
C PHE A 130 -1.10 -0.71 4.78
N THR A 131 -2.34 -0.97 4.36
CA THR A 131 -2.78 -2.31 3.95
C THR A 131 -2.81 -2.52 2.45
N GLY A 132 -2.46 -1.48 1.66
CA GLY A 132 -2.66 -1.57 0.23
C GLY A 132 -4.10 -1.98 -0.09
N ASP A 133 -4.24 -2.90 -1.02
CA ASP A 133 -5.54 -3.48 -1.40
C ASP A 133 -5.85 -4.81 -0.68
N THR A 134 -5.01 -5.23 0.27
CA THR A 134 -5.32 -6.44 1.06
C THR A 134 -6.54 -6.22 1.95
N LEU A 135 -6.62 -5.06 2.61
CA LEU A 135 -7.76 -4.69 3.46
C LEU A 135 -8.14 -3.24 3.17
N LEU A 136 -9.39 -3.03 2.71
CA LEU A 136 -10.00 -1.72 2.51
C LEU A 136 -11.02 -1.44 3.60
N ILE A 137 -11.46 -0.18 3.73
CA ILE A 137 -12.53 0.17 4.68
C ILE A 137 -13.83 -0.50 4.24
N ASN A 138 -14.37 -1.35 5.11
CA ASN A 138 -15.56 -2.17 4.85
C ASN A 138 -15.44 -3.07 3.58
N GLY A 139 -14.22 -3.49 3.24
CA GLY A 139 -13.99 -4.32 2.06
C GLY A 139 -12.57 -4.85 1.98
N CYS A 140 -12.23 -5.36 0.82
CA CYS A 140 -10.87 -5.78 0.44
C CYS A 140 -10.70 -5.62 -1.08
N GLY A 141 -9.48 -5.68 -1.58
CA GLY A 141 -9.19 -5.71 -3.01
C GLY A 141 -9.78 -6.93 -3.71
N ARG A 142 -9.86 -6.87 -5.02
CA ARG A 142 -10.20 -8.01 -5.89
C ARG A 142 -9.05 -9.02 -5.90
N THR A 143 -9.35 -10.26 -6.34
CA THR A 143 -8.38 -11.37 -6.27
C THR A 143 -8.21 -12.12 -7.59
N ASP A 144 -8.70 -11.56 -8.69
CA ASP A 144 -8.82 -12.21 -10.00
C ASP A 144 -7.72 -11.79 -11.01
N PHE A 145 -6.75 -10.94 -10.60
CA PHE A 145 -5.61 -10.49 -11.44
C PHE A 145 -4.28 -10.66 -10.73
N GLN A 146 -3.17 -10.55 -11.48
CA GLN A 146 -1.79 -10.46 -10.97
C GLN A 146 -1.42 -11.55 -9.96
N GLY A 147 -1.86 -12.80 -10.19
CA GLY A 147 -1.62 -13.90 -9.25
C GLY A 147 -2.41 -13.79 -7.96
N GLY A 148 -3.53 -13.06 -7.99
CA GLY A 148 -4.43 -12.94 -6.85
C GLY A 148 -5.08 -14.26 -6.46
N SER A 149 -5.54 -14.34 -5.21
CA SER A 149 -6.17 -15.52 -4.63
C SER A 149 -7.04 -15.13 -3.45
N ALA A 150 -8.32 -15.45 -3.51
CA ALA A 150 -9.24 -15.22 -2.40
C ALA A 150 -8.82 -16.01 -1.15
N HIS A 151 -8.32 -17.23 -1.32
CA HIS A 151 -7.78 -18.04 -0.23
C HIS A 151 -6.59 -17.35 0.47
N ALA A 152 -5.64 -16.84 -0.32
CA ALA A 152 -4.47 -16.16 0.20
C ALA A 152 -4.86 -14.84 0.89
N LEU A 153 -5.79 -14.07 0.32
CA LEU A 153 -6.25 -12.81 0.89
C LEU A 153 -6.91 -13.03 2.25
N HIS A 154 -7.83 -13.99 2.35
CA HIS A 154 -8.47 -14.32 3.62
C HIS A 154 -7.43 -14.73 4.66
N ASN A 155 -6.48 -15.61 4.30
CA ASN A 155 -5.42 -16.03 5.22
C ASN A 155 -4.57 -14.84 5.66
N SER A 156 -4.14 -13.97 4.75
CA SER A 156 -3.37 -12.76 5.05
C SER A 156 -4.08 -11.85 6.05
N VAL A 157 -5.37 -11.60 5.83
CA VAL A 157 -6.15 -10.76 6.74
C VAL A 157 -6.30 -11.42 8.10
N MET A 158 -6.68 -12.68 8.18
CA MET A 158 -6.96 -13.36 9.44
C MET A 158 -5.71 -13.60 10.28
N THR A 159 -4.57 -13.95 9.65
CA THR A 159 -3.35 -14.35 10.38
C THR A 159 -2.33 -13.24 10.57
N LYS A 160 -2.39 -12.15 9.79
CA LYS A 160 -1.41 -11.06 9.86
C LYS A 160 -2.03 -9.72 10.22
N LEU A 161 -3.19 -9.37 9.69
CA LEU A 161 -3.80 -8.06 9.97
C LEU A 161 -4.74 -8.12 11.18
N PHE A 162 -5.65 -9.08 11.23
CA PHE A 162 -6.61 -9.17 12.32
C PHE A 162 -6.01 -9.69 13.65
N VAL A 163 -4.75 -10.07 13.68
CA VAL A 163 -4.01 -10.34 14.93
C VAL A 163 -3.40 -9.09 15.54
N LEU A 164 -3.32 -7.99 14.78
CA LEU A 164 -2.88 -6.70 15.30
C LEU A 164 -3.87 -6.18 16.36
N PRO A 165 -3.43 -5.32 17.29
CA PRO A 165 -4.31 -4.71 18.30
C PRO A 165 -5.51 -4.01 17.67
N ASP A 166 -6.67 -4.12 18.29
CA ASP A 166 -7.94 -3.54 17.77
C ASP A 166 -7.89 -2.03 17.54
N GLN A 167 -7.05 -1.32 18.30
CA GLN A 167 -6.84 0.13 18.17
C GLN A 167 -5.86 0.51 17.04
N THR A 168 -5.24 -0.44 16.35
CA THR A 168 -4.36 -0.16 15.20
C THR A 168 -5.16 0.50 14.10
N TRP A 169 -4.72 1.68 13.64
CA TRP A 169 -5.34 2.41 12.53
C TRP A 169 -5.05 1.71 11.20
N VAL A 170 -6.09 1.57 10.37
CA VAL A 170 -6.02 0.96 9.04
C VAL A 170 -6.06 2.06 7.98
N TRP A 171 -5.01 2.14 7.16
CA TRP A 171 -4.82 3.07 6.07
C TRP A 171 -4.77 2.29 4.75
N PRO A 172 -5.87 2.24 3.98
CA PRO A 172 -5.94 1.47 2.74
C PRO A 172 -5.33 2.21 1.56
N ALA A 173 -5.06 1.52 0.44
CA ALA A 173 -4.64 2.19 -0.79
C ALA A 173 -5.78 2.96 -1.46
N HIS A 174 -7.04 2.52 -1.29
CA HIS A 174 -8.18 3.12 -1.98
C HIS A 174 -9.37 3.38 -1.07
N ASP A 175 -10.15 4.42 -1.43
CA ASP A 175 -11.52 4.59 -0.97
C ASP A 175 -12.40 5.19 -2.08
N TYR A 176 -13.59 4.62 -2.21
CA TYR A 176 -14.59 5.03 -3.21
C TYR A 176 -15.85 5.63 -2.58
N LYS A 177 -15.85 5.85 -1.25
CA LYS A 177 -17.04 6.21 -0.46
C LYS A 177 -16.86 7.44 0.43
N GLY A 178 -15.71 8.13 0.32
CA GLY A 178 -15.40 9.30 1.14
C GLY A 178 -14.94 8.97 2.56
N GLN A 179 -14.41 7.76 2.78
CA GLN A 179 -13.83 7.34 4.04
C GLN A 179 -12.30 7.41 3.93
N SER A 180 -11.61 7.77 5.00
CA SER A 180 -10.16 8.00 4.96
C SER A 180 -9.35 7.04 5.82
N VAL A 181 -9.94 6.49 6.86
CA VAL A 181 -9.26 5.64 7.85
C VAL A 181 -10.24 4.76 8.59
N SER A 182 -9.78 3.58 9.03
CA SER A 182 -10.53 2.67 9.88
C SER A 182 -9.65 2.16 11.03
N THR A 183 -10.08 1.13 11.74
CA THR A 183 -9.28 0.42 12.73
C THR A 183 -9.41 -1.09 12.53
N ILE A 184 -8.40 -1.84 12.97
CA ILE A 184 -8.45 -3.31 12.95
C ILE A 184 -9.70 -3.83 13.67
N GLY A 185 -10.02 -3.28 14.84
CA GLY A 185 -11.19 -3.69 15.59
C GLY A 185 -12.52 -3.36 14.90
N TRP A 186 -12.59 -2.26 14.13
CA TRP A 186 -13.76 -1.96 13.32
C TRP A 186 -13.93 -2.97 12.20
N GLU A 187 -12.86 -3.20 11.41
CA GLU A 187 -12.90 -4.11 10.27
C GLU A 187 -13.20 -5.56 10.68
N LYS A 188 -12.64 -6.04 11.80
CA LYS A 188 -13.01 -7.37 12.36
C LYS A 188 -14.51 -7.54 12.57
N ARG A 189 -15.20 -6.48 13.03
CA ARG A 189 -16.62 -6.56 13.40
C ARG A 189 -17.58 -6.19 12.27
N HIS A 190 -17.15 -5.31 11.36
CA HIS A 190 -18.08 -4.64 10.43
C HIS A 190 -17.70 -4.77 8.96
N ASN A 191 -16.51 -5.29 8.62
CA ASN A 191 -16.11 -5.43 7.22
C ASN A 191 -17.11 -6.31 6.45
N MET A 192 -17.74 -5.75 5.44
CA MET A 192 -18.84 -6.39 4.70
C MET A 192 -18.41 -7.66 3.95
N ARG A 193 -17.12 -7.80 3.63
CA ARG A 193 -16.59 -8.98 2.94
C ARG A 193 -16.00 -10.03 3.90
N LEU A 194 -15.47 -9.61 5.04
CA LEU A 194 -14.63 -10.44 5.92
C LEU A 194 -15.28 -10.75 7.27
N ALA A 195 -16.04 -9.79 7.87
CA ALA A 195 -16.59 -9.97 9.20
C ALA A 195 -17.63 -11.10 9.23
N ASN A 196 -17.53 -11.98 10.23
CA ASN A 196 -18.47 -13.10 10.47
C ASN A 196 -18.62 -14.05 9.27
N ARG A 197 -17.60 -14.18 8.42
CA ARG A 197 -17.59 -15.15 7.31
C ARG A 197 -16.64 -16.29 7.58
N SER A 198 -17.04 -17.50 7.18
CA SER A 198 -16.10 -18.60 7.04
C SER A 198 -15.17 -18.36 5.86
N HIS A 199 -14.05 -19.07 5.84
CA HIS A 199 -13.12 -19.04 4.71
C HIS A 199 -13.82 -19.39 3.38
N GLU A 200 -14.61 -20.45 3.39
CA GLU A 200 -15.33 -20.93 2.20
C GLU A 200 -16.38 -19.93 1.71
N ASP A 201 -17.10 -19.27 2.65
CA ASP A 201 -18.08 -18.24 2.30
C ASP A 201 -17.42 -17.00 1.71
N PHE A 202 -16.26 -16.63 2.24
CA PHE A 202 -15.46 -15.53 1.68
C PHE A 202 -14.98 -15.84 0.26
N VAL A 203 -14.41 -17.04 0.04
CA VAL A 203 -13.95 -17.45 -1.29
C VAL A 203 -15.09 -17.45 -2.29
N ARG A 204 -16.23 -18.07 -1.94
CA ARG A 204 -17.44 -18.04 -2.80
C ARG A 204 -17.89 -16.62 -3.12
N LEU A 205 -17.88 -15.72 -2.13
CA LEU A 205 -18.22 -14.31 -2.36
C LEU A 205 -17.27 -13.69 -3.39
N MET A 206 -15.97 -13.86 -3.20
CA MET A 206 -14.96 -13.25 -4.09
C MET A 206 -15.02 -13.80 -5.51
N ASP A 207 -15.29 -15.10 -5.68
CA ASP A 207 -15.43 -15.76 -6.98
C ASP A 207 -16.69 -15.33 -7.75
N THR A 208 -17.70 -14.79 -7.05
CA THR A 208 -18.94 -14.28 -7.66
C THR A 208 -18.89 -12.80 -8.00
N LEU A 209 -17.80 -12.10 -7.65
CA LEU A 209 -17.66 -10.67 -7.95
C LEU A 209 -17.45 -10.46 -9.46
N ASP A 210 -18.44 -9.89 -10.13
CA ASP A 210 -18.34 -9.43 -11.52
C ASP A 210 -17.92 -7.95 -11.54
N LEU A 211 -16.61 -7.71 -11.46
CA LEU A 211 -16.05 -6.37 -11.46
C LEU A 211 -15.44 -6.05 -12.83
N PRO A 212 -15.65 -4.84 -13.39
CA PRO A 212 -15.02 -4.45 -14.63
C PRO A 212 -13.49 -4.56 -14.52
N ARG A 213 -12.85 -4.92 -15.61
CA ARG A 213 -11.38 -4.98 -15.67
C ARG A 213 -10.79 -3.60 -15.34
N PRO A 214 -9.70 -3.50 -14.54
CA PRO A 214 -9.03 -2.23 -14.29
C PRO A 214 -8.60 -1.58 -15.61
N ARG A 215 -9.04 -0.34 -15.83
CA ARG A 215 -8.90 0.36 -17.13
C ARG A 215 -7.44 0.49 -17.58
N LEU A 216 -6.54 0.72 -16.63
CA LEU A 216 -5.13 0.98 -16.90
C LEU A 216 -4.22 -0.23 -16.73
N ILE A 217 -4.72 -1.43 -16.41
CA ILE A 217 -3.89 -2.60 -16.07
C ILE A 217 -2.82 -2.92 -17.14
N GLY A 218 -3.16 -2.75 -18.42
CA GLY A 218 -2.23 -2.99 -19.54
C GLY A 218 -1.13 -1.93 -19.69
N ILE A 219 -1.28 -0.79 -19.04
CA ILE A 219 -0.32 0.33 -19.05
C ILE A 219 0.39 0.42 -17.71
N ALA A 220 -0.38 0.47 -16.62
CA ALA A 220 0.15 0.72 -15.29
C ALA A 220 1.04 -0.43 -14.79
N VAL A 221 0.62 -1.69 -14.93
CA VAL A 221 1.42 -2.82 -14.42
C VAL A 221 2.79 -2.91 -15.08
N PRO A 222 2.95 -2.85 -16.42
CA PRO A 222 4.27 -2.80 -17.04
C PRO A 222 5.09 -1.57 -16.63
N ALA A 223 4.47 -0.38 -16.56
CA ALA A 223 5.16 0.84 -16.13
C ALA A 223 5.64 0.74 -14.68
N ASN A 224 4.80 0.24 -13.76
CA ASN A 224 5.12 0.11 -12.34
C ASN A 224 6.22 -0.93 -12.08
N ARG A 225 6.33 -1.96 -12.91
CA ARG A 225 7.48 -2.86 -12.90
C ARG A 225 8.79 -2.19 -13.31
N ASN A 226 8.72 -0.99 -13.87
CA ASN A 226 9.86 -0.11 -14.15
C ASN A 226 9.84 1.17 -13.29
N LEU A 227 9.22 1.13 -12.10
CA LEU A 227 9.08 2.27 -11.18
C LEU A 227 8.39 3.50 -11.81
N GLY A 228 7.49 3.30 -12.77
CA GLY A 228 6.83 4.38 -13.50
C GLY A 228 7.71 5.10 -14.55
N LEU A 229 8.96 4.67 -14.73
CA LEU A 229 9.85 5.27 -15.72
C LEU A 229 9.59 4.68 -17.13
N PRO A 230 9.83 5.47 -18.20
CA PRO A 230 9.80 4.93 -19.56
C PRO A 230 10.80 3.80 -19.71
N HIS A 231 10.44 2.75 -20.46
CA HIS A 231 11.43 1.74 -20.85
C HIS A 231 12.54 2.42 -21.65
N GLN A 232 13.78 2.29 -21.18
CA GLN A 232 14.93 2.67 -22.00
C GLN A 232 14.98 1.69 -23.20
N ALA A 233 14.92 2.24 -24.41
CA ALA A 233 14.96 1.49 -25.67
C ALA A 233 16.37 0.90 -25.90
#